data_87ca36519fbcd56095d01782eaf0c4a7
#
_entry.id   87ca36519fbcd56095d01782eaf0c4a7
#
_cell.length_a   1.000
_cell.length_b   1.000
_cell.length_c   1.000
_cell.angle_alpha   90.00
_cell.angle_beta   90.00
_cell.angle_gamma   90.00
#
_symmetry.space_group_name_H-M   'P 1'
#
loop_
_entity.id
_entity.type
_entity.pdbx_description
1 polymer ?
#
loop_
_entity_poly.entity_id
_entity_poly.type
_entity_poly.pdbx_seq_one_letter_code
_entity_poly.pdbx_strand_id
1 'polypeptide(L)'
;ELQYLHKLWKEEAEPVAEEFREKTWEEFKEISNKIHERKSELSAAIETEQNENLEKKNQIIAEIKKLSEPSENPNHNYWQNAIKRVEELRSEFLKTGSVPRKLSNQNWNDFKTTLRTFNTTKNSYYKSLKGSQQANLEEKLKLIQTAKDNQDNEEWDIAVPLFKKLQEDWKKIGHVPKSMTNKIWDEFRDACNAFFNNYREKSNASTDNWKENYKNKRALLDDLKTVTNEEGSIEKIESIKTAWNNIGKV
;
A
#
# COMPACT_ATOMS: atom_id res chain seq x y z
N GLU A 1 9.54 53.30 -30.18
CA GLU A 1 10.70 54.15 -30.61
C GLU A 1 10.71 54.40 -32.10
N LEU A 2 10.67 53.36 -32.97
CA LEU A 2 10.69 53.56 -34.44
C LEU A 2 9.53 54.44 -34.96
N GLN A 3 8.32 54.28 -34.42
CA GLN A 3 7.18 55.15 -34.74
C GLN A 3 7.40 56.60 -34.31
N TYR A 4 8.11 56.80 -33.21
CA TYR A 4 8.51 58.14 -32.78
C TYR A 4 9.57 58.73 -33.70
N LEU A 5 10.56 57.97 -34.15
CA LEU A 5 11.53 58.40 -35.13
C LEU A 5 10.89 58.76 -36.48
N HIS A 6 9.90 58.01 -36.95
CA HIS A 6 9.11 58.36 -38.14
C HIS A 6 8.35 59.68 -37.97
N LYS A 7 7.83 59.91 -36.78
CA LYS A 7 7.12 61.18 -36.46
C LYS A 7 8.10 62.34 -36.46
N LEU A 8 9.25 62.23 -35.78
CA LEU A 8 10.29 63.23 -35.77
C LEU A 8 10.80 63.53 -37.19
N TRP A 9 11.03 62.51 -38.01
CA TRP A 9 11.43 62.70 -39.39
C TRP A 9 10.41 63.49 -40.18
N LYS A 10 9.13 63.24 -39.97
CA LYS A 10 8.05 63.89 -40.71
C LYS A 10 7.72 65.30 -40.24
N GLU A 11 7.82 65.57 -38.95
CA GLU A 11 7.32 66.78 -38.31
C GLU A 11 8.43 67.77 -37.91
N GLU A 12 9.62 67.26 -37.53
CA GLU A 12 10.66 68.08 -36.89
C GLU A 12 12.00 68.06 -37.64
N ALA A 13 12.18 67.22 -38.70
CA ALA A 13 13.40 67.20 -39.42
C ALA A 13 13.60 68.48 -40.21
N GLU A 14 14.71 69.17 -39.98
CA GLU A 14 15.06 70.38 -40.73
C GLU A 14 15.20 70.06 -42.23
N PRO A 15 14.85 71.03 -43.16
CA PRO A 15 14.98 70.83 -44.58
C PRO A 15 16.43 70.54 -44.94
N VAL A 16 16.67 69.39 -45.48
CA VAL A 16 17.97 68.97 -46.05
C VAL A 16 18.04 69.57 -47.47
N ALA A 17 19.28 69.92 -47.90
CA ALA A 17 19.48 70.40 -49.31
C ALA A 17 18.87 69.37 -50.29
N GLU A 18 18.21 69.92 -51.35
CA GLU A 18 17.37 69.15 -52.28
C GLU A 18 18.07 67.93 -52.90
N GLU A 19 19.34 68.05 -53.19
CA GLU A 19 20.21 66.99 -53.76
C GLU A 19 20.48 65.80 -52.80
N PHE A 20 20.33 66.00 -51.47
CA PHE A 20 20.58 64.94 -50.47
C PHE A 20 19.25 64.42 -49.89
N ARG A 21 18.14 65.05 -50.07
CA ARG A 21 16.84 64.75 -49.49
C ARG A 21 16.38 63.32 -49.85
N GLU A 22 16.41 63.03 -51.12
CA GLU A 22 15.93 61.77 -51.67
C GLU A 22 16.80 60.58 -51.14
N LYS A 23 18.13 60.75 -51.17
CA LYS A 23 19.09 59.75 -50.70
C LYS A 23 18.95 59.48 -49.20
N THR A 24 18.85 60.51 -48.37
CA THR A 24 18.66 60.35 -46.92
C THR A 24 17.33 59.74 -46.57
N TRP A 25 16.27 60.04 -47.36
CA TRP A 25 14.99 59.38 -47.18
C TRP A 25 15.01 57.89 -47.56
N GLU A 26 15.67 57.52 -48.62
CA GLU A 26 15.83 56.12 -49.01
C GLU A 26 16.64 55.32 -47.98
N GLU A 27 17.76 55.89 -47.50
CA GLU A 27 18.55 55.29 -46.43
C GLU A 27 17.75 55.10 -45.17
N PHE A 28 16.96 56.08 -44.70
CA PHE A 28 16.06 56.00 -43.55
C PHE A 28 15.01 54.93 -43.75
N LYS A 29 14.39 54.87 -44.93
CA LYS A 29 13.39 53.87 -45.30
C LYS A 29 13.97 52.45 -45.30
N GLU A 30 15.17 52.29 -45.87
CA GLU A 30 15.85 50.99 -45.86
C GLU A 30 16.15 50.50 -44.45
N ILE A 31 16.72 51.37 -43.59
CA ILE A 31 16.99 51.04 -42.20
C ILE A 31 15.70 50.70 -41.44
N SER A 32 14.63 51.50 -41.64
CA SER A 32 13.33 51.26 -41.04
C SER A 32 12.75 49.89 -41.43
N ASN A 33 12.84 49.56 -42.72
CA ASN A 33 12.37 48.28 -43.25
C ASN A 33 13.17 47.11 -42.63
N LYS A 34 14.48 47.21 -42.54
CA LYS A 34 15.34 46.20 -41.87
C LYS A 34 14.95 46.00 -40.41
N ILE A 35 14.64 47.08 -39.70
CA ILE A 35 14.19 47.00 -38.29
C ILE A 35 12.82 46.32 -38.20
N HIS A 36 11.89 46.63 -39.09
CA HIS A 36 10.56 46.01 -39.15
C HIS A 36 10.66 44.51 -39.46
N GLU A 37 11.47 44.14 -40.46
CA GLU A 37 11.73 42.76 -40.84
C GLU A 37 12.32 41.96 -39.67
N ARG A 38 13.38 42.49 -39.03
CA ARG A 38 14.01 41.88 -37.90
C ARG A 38 13.07 41.73 -36.70
N LYS A 39 12.22 42.73 -36.46
CA LYS A 39 11.19 42.65 -35.42
C LYS A 39 10.15 41.56 -35.71
N SER A 40 9.73 41.44 -36.98
CA SER A 40 8.78 40.41 -37.40
C SER A 40 9.37 39.01 -37.23
N GLU A 41 10.61 38.79 -37.66
CA GLU A 41 11.33 37.53 -37.46
C GLU A 41 11.44 37.14 -36.00
N LEU A 42 11.86 38.10 -35.15
CA LEU A 42 11.94 37.85 -33.69
C LEU A 42 10.57 37.56 -33.07
N SER A 43 9.53 38.26 -33.48
CA SER A 43 8.18 38.02 -33.00
C SER A 43 7.67 36.63 -33.39
N ALA A 44 7.94 36.19 -34.63
CA ALA A 44 7.58 34.86 -35.12
C ALA A 44 8.36 33.75 -34.37
N ALA A 45 9.67 33.95 -34.14
CA ALA A 45 10.48 33.02 -33.39
C ALA A 45 10.00 32.86 -31.94
N ILE A 46 9.65 33.98 -31.27
CA ILE A 46 9.10 33.95 -29.90
C ILE A 46 7.75 33.24 -29.88
N GLU A 47 6.87 33.50 -30.85
CA GLU A 47 5.57 32.85 -30.94
C GLU A 47 5.70 31.32 -31.12
N THR A 48 6.64 30.92 -31.99
CA THR A 48 6.94 29.50 -32.21
C THR A 48 7.42 28.84 -30.92
N GLU A 49 8.40 29.44 -30.23
CA GLU A 49 8.91 28.93 -28.94
C GLU A 49 7.79 28.84 -27.88
N GLN A 50 6.94 29.87 -27.79
CA GLN A 50 5.85 29.87 -26.83
C GLN A 50 4.83 28.76 -27.11
N ASN A 51 4.54 28.48 -28.39
CA ASN A 51 3.63 27.40 -28.79
C ASN A 51 4.23 26.02 -28.47
N GLU A 52 5.52 25.82 -28.73
CA GLU A 52 6.23 24.60 -28.35
C GLU A 52 6.22 24.39 -26.82
N ASN A 53 6.44 25.45 -26.06
CA ASN A 53 6.37 25.40 -24.60
C ASN A 53 4.97 25.05 -24.11
N LEU A 54 3.93 25.60 -24.76
CA LEU A 54 2.53 25.28 -24.44
C LEU A 54 2.22 23.81 -24.69
N GLU A 55 2.69 23.27 -25.81
CA GLU A 55 2.50 21.86 -26.13
C GLU A 55 3.19 20.96 -25.09
N LYS A 56 4.45 21.23 -24.75
CA LYS A 56 5.19 20.52 -23.71
C LYS A 56 4.45 20.56 -22.37
N LYS A 57 3.96 21.72 -21.94
CA LYS A 57 3.19 21.88 -20.71
C LYS A 57 1.87 21.13 -20.74
N ASN A 58 1.18 21.10 -21.88
CA ASN A 58 -0.06 20.34 -22.03
C ASN A 58 0.20 18.83 -21.97
N GLN A 59 1.31 18.34 -22.53
CA GLN A 59 1.72 16.93 -22.41
C GLN A 59 2.00 16.57 -20.96
N ILE A 60 2.68 17.41 -20.20
CA ILE A 60 2.91 17.22 -18.76
C ILE A 60 1.58 17.13 -17.99
N ILE A 61 0.65 18.06 -18.26
CA ILE A 61 -0.68 18.03 -17.63
C ILE A 61 -1.41 16.72 -17.94
N ALA A 62 -1.38 16.29 -19.21
CA ALA A 62 -2.02 15.04 -19.64
C ALA A 62 -1.41 13.81 -18.97
N GLU A 63 -0.07 13.77 -18.78
CA GLU A 63 0.61 12.67 -18.07
C GLU A 63 0.22 12.65 -16.59
N ILE A 64 0.20 13.80 -15.91
CA ILE A 64 -0.25 13.88 -14.52
C ILE A 64 -1.71 13.44 -14.39
N LYS A 65 -2.57 13.83 -15.33
CA LYS A 65 -3.97 13.39 -15.36
C LYS A 65 -4.07 11.88 -15.48
N LYS A 66 -3.31 11.26 -16.38
CA LYS A 66 -3.26 9.81 -16.54
C LYS A 66 -2.82 9.10 -15.25
N LEU A 67 -1.84 9.65 -14.53
CA LEU A 67 -1.39 9.14 -13.23
C LEU A 67 -2.44 9.34 -12.12
N SER A 68 -3.38 10.27 -12.30
CA SER A 68 -4.48 10.51 -11.35
C SER A 68 -5.65 9.53 -11.52
N GLU A 69 -5.74 8.88 -12.68
CA GLU A 69 -6.80 7.93 -13.05
C GLU A 69 -6.17 6.54 -13.23
N PRO A 70 -5.74 5.87 -12.13
CA PRO A 70 -5.10 4.57 -12.25
C PRO A 70 -6.08 3.54 -12.79
N SER A 71 -5.55 2.60 -13.59
CA SER A 71 -6.27 1.38 -13.97
C SER A 71 -6.58 0.54 -12.73
N GLU A 72 -7.41 -0.49 -12.90
CA GLU A 72 -7.94 -1.33 -11.82
C GLU A 72 -6.92 -1.69 -10.72
N ASN A 73 -7.30 -1.41 -9.46
CA ASN A 73 -6.59 -1.78 -8.23
C ASN A 73 -5.12 -1.30 -8.12
N PRO A 74 -4.88 0.02 -8.07
CA PRO A 74 -3.55 0.54 -7.88
C PRO A 74 -2.99 0.11 -6.53
N ASN A 75 -1.81 -0.52 -6.55
CA ASN A 75 -1.13 -0.95 -5.33
C ASN A 75 -0.23 0.17 -4.75
N HIS A 76 0.36 -0.09 -3.59
CA HIS A 76 1.27 0.85 -2.93
C HIS A 76 2.46 1.26 -3.82
N ASN A 77 3.04 0.32 -4.57
CA ASN A 77 4.17 0.59 -5.46
C ASN A 77 3.79 1.52 -6.61
N TYR A 78 2.58 1.34 -7.17
CA TYR A 78 2.05 2.26 -8.18
C TYR A 78 2.07 3.70 -7.66
N TRP A 79 1.49 3.95 -6.47
CA TRP A 79 1.43 5.29 -5.90
C TRP A 79 2.79 5.87 -5.55
N GLN A 80 3.73 5.05 -5.07
CA GLN A 80 5.11 5.52 -4.83
C GLN A 80 5.79 5.98 -6.12
N ASN A 81 5.67 5.23 -7.21
CA ASN A 81 6.22 5.60 -8.50
C ASN A 81 5.51 6.82 -9.11
N ALA A 82 4.19 6.87 -9.01
CA ALA A 82 3.40 8.00 -9.47
C ALA A 82 3.76 9.30 -8.74
N ILE A 83 3.99 9.26 -7.42
CA ILE A 83 4.44 10.41 -6.64
C ILE A 83 5.78 10.94 -7.17
N LYS A 84 6.78 10.06 -7.37
CA LYS A 84 8.08 10.45 -7.92
C LYS A 84 7.93 11.10 -9.29
N ARG A 85 7.17 10.44 -10.18
CA ARG A 85 6.98 10.95 -11.54
C ARG A 85 6.26 12.30 -11.58
N VAL A 86 5.26 12.50 -10.73
CA VAL A 86 4.56 13.79 -10.64
C VAL A 86 5.48 14.91 -10.12
N GLU A 87 6.39 14.63 -9.20
CA GLU A 87 7.39 15.63 -8.75
C GLU A 87 8.40 15.99 -9.87
N GLU A 88 8.82 15.02 -10.69
CA GLU A 88 9.63 15.26 -11.88
C GLU A 88 8.87 16.14 -12.88
N LEU A 89 7.64 15.75 -13.23
CA LEU A 89 6.77 16.50 -14.15
C LEU A 89 6.49 17.92 -13.66
N ARG A 90 6.32 18.10 -12.36
CA ARG A 90 6.18 19.42 -11.75
C ARG A 90 7.43 20.27 -11.95
N SER A 91 8.61 19.69 -11.75
CA SER A 91 9.88 20.37 -11.98
C SER A 91 10.05 20.73 -13.47
N GLU A 92 9.71 19.81 -14.38
CA GLU A 92 9.74 20.04 -15.83
C GLU A 92 8.80 21.17 -16.25
N PHE A 93 7.55 21.18 -15.75
CA PHE A 93 6.57 22.24 -16.02
C PHE A 93 7.09 23.63 -15.61
N LEU A 94 7.73 23.73 -14.45
CA LEU A 94 8.27 25.00 -13.94
C LEU A 94 9.51 25.47 -14.70
N LYS A 95 10.29 24.55 -15.26
CA LYS A 95 11.48 24.84 -16.08
C LYS A 95 11.12 25.18 -17.53
N THR A 96 9.99 24.70 -18.03
CA THR A 96 9.50 25.02 -19.36
C THR A 96 9.19 26.52 -19.46
N GLY A 97 9.66 27.15 -20.51
CA GLY A 97 9.57 28.59 -20.73
C GLY A 97 8.16 29.17 -20.74
N SER A 98 8.05 30.41 -21.19
CA SER A 98 6.79 31.14 -21.29
C SER A 98 5.87 30.53 -22.37
N VAL A 99 4.57 30.69 -22.18
CA VAL A 99 3.53 30.30 -23.13
C VAL A 99 2.79 31.56 -23.64
N PRO A 100 1.99 31.48 -24.71
CA PRO A 100 1.25 32.62 -25.20
C PRO A 100 0.41 33.25 -24.06
N ARG A 101 0.51 34.58 -23.93
CA ARG A 101 -0.10 35.34 -22.82
C ARG A 101 -1.59 35.04 -22.62
N LYS A 102 -2.31 34.87 -23.73
CA LYS A 102 -3.76 34.58 -23.70
C LYS A 102 -4.10 33.25 -23.05
N LEU A 103 -3.19 32.25 -23.11
CA LEU A 103 -3.39 30.89 -22.63
C LEU A 103 -2.68 30.63 -21.30
N SER A 104 -1.81 31.54 -20.85
CA SER A 104 -0.99 31.37 -19.66
C SER A 104 -1.80 31.07 -18.38
N ASN A 105 -2.86 31.85 -18.14
CA ASN A 105 -3.69 31.68 -16.94
C ASN A 105 -4.46 30.35 -16.98
N GLN A 106 -4.98 29.95 -18.14
CA GLN A 106 -5.70 28.69 -18.29
C GLN A 106 -4.75 27.53 -18.09
N ASN A 107 -3.60 27.50 -18.78
CA ASN A 107 -2.61 26.44 -18.65
C ASN A 107 -2.14 26.26 -17.21
N TRP A 108 -1.92 27.37 -16.48
CA TRP A 108 -1.57 27.33 -15.05
C TRP A 108 -2.70 26.79 -14.16
N ASN A 109 -3.94 27.16 -14.44
CA ASN A 109 -5.11 26.66 -13.71
C ASN A 109 -5.34 25.17 -13.96
N ASP A 110 -5.18 24.72 -15.21
CA ASP A 110 -5.29 23.31 -15.58
C ASP A 110 -4.23 22.48 -14.86
N PHE A 111 -2.99 22.97 -14.83
CA PHE A 111 -1.90 22.34 -14.08
C PHE A 111 -2.22 22.22 -12.59
N LYS A 112 -2.64 23.32 -11.93
CA LYS A 112 -3.01 23.31 -10.51
C LYS A 112 -4.17 22.36 -10.21
N THR A 113 -5.16 22.36 -11.06
CA THR A 113 -6.36 21.52 -10.91
C THR A 113 -5.98 20.05 -11.03
N THR A 114 -5.15 19.71 -12.04
CA THR A 114 -4.69 18.34 -12.25
C THR A 114 -3.83 17.85 -11.07
N LEU A 115 -2.92 18.66 -10.53
CA LEU A 115 -2.16 18.33 -9.32
C LEU A 115 -3.08 18.13 -8.09
N ARG A 116 -4.12 18.96 -7.95
CA ARG A 116 -5.11 18.81 -6.88
C ARG A 116 -5.86 17.49 -7.00
N THR A 117 -6.29 17.14 -8.20
CA THR A 117 -6.97 15.86 -8.48
C THR A 117 -6.06 14.68 -8.13
N PHE A 118 -4.81 14.70 -8.59
CA PHE A 118 -3.82 13.67 -8.24
C PHE A 118 -3.69 13.50 -6.72
N ASN A 119 -3.50 14.60 -5.99
CA ASN A 119 -3.37 14.55 -4.53
C ASN A 119 -4.63 14.04 -3.83
N THR A 120 -5.82 14.40 -4.34
CA THR A 120 -7.09 13.92 -3.79
C THR A 120 -7.23 12.41 -3.97
N THR A 121 -6.98 11.88 -5.17
CA THR A 121 -7.06 10.45 -5.46
C THR A 121 -6.03 9.65 -4.64
N LYS A 122 -4.78 10.12 -4.62
CA LYS A 122 -3.72 9.55 -3.79
C LYS A 122 -4.10 9.49 -2.31
N ASN A 123 -4.59 10.60 -1.76
CA ASN A 123 -4.96 10.68 -0.34
C ASN A 123 -6.15 9.78 -0.02
N SER A 124 -7.12 9.66 -0.93
CA SER A 124 -8.24 8.72 -0.80
C SER A 124 -7.76 7.28 -0.72
N TYR A 125 -6.83 6.88 -1.60
CA TYR A 125 -6.22 5.56 -1.55
C TYR A 125 -5.55 5.28 -0.20
N TYR A 126 -4.68 6.16 0.28
CA TYR A 126 -3.99 5.95 1.56
C TYR A 126 -4.93 5.98 2.76
N LYS A 127 -5.99 6.78 2.71
CA LYS A 127 -7.04 6.78 3.74
C LYS A 127 -7.79 5.44 3.78
N SER A 128 -8.17 4.91 2.62
CA SER A 128 -8.80 3.59 2.50
C SER A 128 -7.89 2.48 2.99
N LEU A 129 -6.62 2.49 2.57
CA LEU A 129 -5.61 1.51 3.02
C LEU A 129 -5.45 1.53 4.55
N LYS A 130 -5.34 2.72 5.14
CA LYS A 130 -5.25 2.86 6.60
C LYS A 130 -6.51 2.34 7.30
N GLY A 131 -7.70 2.62 6.74
CA GLY A 131 -8.96 2.10 7.27
C GLY A 131 -9.03 0.58 7.24
N SER A 132 -8.66 -0.04 6.10
CA SER A 132 -8.60 -1.51 5.98
C SER A 132 -7.59 -2.12 6.95
N GLN A 133 -6.41 -1.53 7.11
CA GLN A 133 -5.41 -2.01 8.07
C GLN A 133 -5.90 -1.92 9.52
N GLN A 134 -6.64 -0.87 9.86
CA GLN A 134 -7.21 -0.73 11.20
C GLN A 134 -8.32 -1.76 11.46
N ALA A 135 -9.21 -2.00 10.50
CA ALA A 135 -10.22 -3.04 10.60
C ALA A 135 -9.60 -4.43 10.75
N ASN A 136 -8.58 -4.75 9.94
CA ASN A 136 -7.84 -5.99 10.07
C ASN A 136 -7.17 -6.15 11.45
N LEU A 137 -6.66 -5.06 12.02
CA LEU A 137 -6.09 -5.06 13.36
C LEU A 137 -7.15 -5.42 14.41
N GLU A 138 -8.31 -4.81 14.35
CA GLU A 138 -9.41 -5.08 15.27
C GLU A 138 -9.88 -6.53 15.19
N GLU A 139 -10.00 -7.08 13.97
CA GLU A 139 -10.33 -8.50 13.79
C GLU A 139 -9.26 -9.43 14.38
N LYS A 140 -7.97 -9.16 14.12
CA LYS A 140 -6.88 -9.96 14.70
C LYS A 140 -6.82 -9.86 16.22
N LEU A 141 -7.09 -8.70 16.79
CA LEU A 141 -7.16 -8.55 18.27
C LEU A 141 -8.30 -9.38 18.86
N LYS A 142 -9.44 -9.51 18.19
CA LYS A 142 -10.52 -10.41 18.61
C LYS A 142 -10.09 -11.87 18.61
N LEU A 143 -9.33 -12.30 17.59
CA LEU A 143 -8.80 -13.68 17.56
C LEU A 143 -7.80 -13.92 18.69
N ILE A 144 -6.93 -12.95 18.99
CA ILE A 144 -6.01 -13.03 20.13
C ILE A 144 -6.78 -13.17 21.44
N GLN A 145 -7.81 -12.34 21.64
CA GLN A 145 -8.63 -12.39 22.85
C GLN A 145 -9.29 -13.75 22.99
N THR A 146 -9.91 -14.27 21.91
CA THR A 146 -10.52 -15.60 21.91
C THR A 146 -9.50 -16.68 22.21
N ALA A 147 -8.27 -16.60 21.68
CA ALA A 147 -7.22 -17.55 21.97
C ALA A 147 -6.78 -17.48 23.45
N LYS A 148 -6.60 -16.28 24.00
CA LYS A 148 -6.24 -16.08 25.42
C LYS A 148 -7.33 -16.60 26.37
N ASP A 149 -8.58 -16.36 26.06
CA ASP A 149 -9.72 -16.80 26.89
C ASP A 149 -9.88 -18.32 26.91
N ASN A 150 -9.35 -19.02 25.90
CA ASN A 150 -9.47 -20.47 25.77
C ASN A 150 -8.13 -21.22 25.89
N GLN A 151 -7.01 -20.55 26.19
CA GLN A 151 -5.69 -21.21 26.24
C GLN A 151 -5.57 -22.30 27.30
N ASP A 152 -6.38 -22.21 28.37
CA ASP A 152 -6.41 -23.18 29.48
C ASP A 152 -7.63 -24.11 29.42
N ASN A 153 -8.41 -24.08 28.31
CA ASN A 153 -9.60 -24.90 28.13
C ASN A 153 -9.19 -26.38 27.93
N GLU A 154 -9.72 -27.25 28.78
CA GLU A 154 -9.46 -28.69 28.77
C GLU A 154 -10.52 -29.51 28.02
N GLU A 155 -11.55 -28.87 27.48
CA GLU A 155 -12.54 -29.53 26.60
C GLU A 155 -11.95 -29.71 25.18
N TRP A 156 -11.04 -30.68 25.06
CA TRP A 156 -10.20 -30.88 23.85
C TRP A 156 -11.01 -31.05 22.57
N ASP A 157 -12.17 -31.71 22.63
CA ASP A 157 -13.03 -31.97 21.49
C ASP A 157 -13.60 -30.64 20.90
N ILE A 158 -13.71 -29.62 21.71
CA ILE A 158 -14.19 -28.28 21.33
C ILE A 158 -13.02 -27.34 21.08
N ALA A 159 -12.03 -27.35 21.96
CA ALA A 159 -10.94 -26.37 21.95
C ALA A 159 -9.95 -26.60 20.79
N VAL A 160 -9.61 -27.85 20.46
CA VAL A 160 -8.67 -28.14 19.35
C VAL A 160 -9.22 -27.67 18.00
N PRO A 161 -10.47 -27.94 17.59
CA PRO A 161 -11.06 -27.38 16.40
C PRO A 161 -11.11 -25.84 16.43
N LEU A 162 -11.42 -25.23 17.58
CA LEU A 162 -11.45 -23.78 17.75
C LEU A 162 -10.08 -23.17 17.42
N PHE A 163 -8.98 -23.67 18.02
CA PHE A 163 -7.63 -23.15 17.76
C PHE A 163 -7.18 -23.36 16.32
N LYS A 164 -7.53 -24.47 15.69
CA LYS A 164 -7.30 -24.67 14.23
C LYS A 164 -8.02 -23.60 13.42
N LYS A 165 -9.28 -23.34 13.72
CA LYS A 165 -10.08 -22.29 13.06
C LYS A 165 -9.48 -20.90 13.28
N LEU A 166 -9.06 -20.55 14.49
CA LEU A 166 -8.41 -19.27 14.78
C LEU A 166 -7.15 -19.07 13.94
N GLN A 167 -6.33 -20.13 13.77
CA GLN A 167 -5.13 -20.07 12.92
C GLN A 167 -5.47 -19.91 11.43
N GLU A 168 -6.54 -20.52 10.94
CA GLU A 168 -7.01 -20.35 9.57
C GLU A 168 -7.56 -18.95 9.33
N ASP A 169 -8.37 -18.44 10.23
CA ASP A 169 -8.97 -17.11 10.13
C ASP A 169 -7.90 -16.02 10.24
N TRP A 170 -6.87 -16.22 11.09
CA TRP A 170 -5.70 -15.33 11.14
C TRP A 170 -5.01 -15.16 9.79
N LYS A 171 -4.89 -16.23 9.02
CA LYS A 171 -4.26 -16.21 7.69
C LYS A 171 -5.10 -15.50 6.64
N LYS A 172 -6.43 -15.50 6.79
CA LYS A 172 -7.37 -14.85 5.86
C LYS A 172 -7.43 -13.34 6.06
N ILE A 173 -7.21 -12.86 7.28
CA ILE A 173 -7.21 -11.44 7.60
C ILE A 173 -5.96 -10.79 7.01
N GLY A 174 -6.16 -9.68 6.29
CA GLY A 174 -5.12 -8.97 5.58
C GLY A 174 -4.08 -8.28 6.46
N HIS A 175 -3.30 -7.40 5.83
CA HIS A 175 -2.25 -6.66 6.52
C HIS A 175 -2.80 -5.69 7.57
N VAL A 176 -2.04 -5.53 8.65
CA VAL A 176 -2.27 -4.57 9.73
C VAL A 176 -1.23 -3.45 9.69
N PRO A 177 -1.37 -2.37 10.48
CA PRO A 177 -0.31 -1.34 10.59
C PRO A 177 1.02 -1.97 10.97
N LYS A 178 2.09 -1.58 10.25
CA LYS A 178 3.44 -2.16 10.40
C LYS A 178 3.95 -2.15 11.84
N SER A 179 3.64 -1.10 12.60
CA SER A 179 4.03 -0.96 14.01
C SER A 179 3.42 -2.02 14.93
N MET A 180 2.29 -2.62 14.54
CA MET A 180 1.57 -3.61 15.35
C MET A 180 1.83 -5.04 14.91
N THR A 181 2.39 -5.26 13.73
CA THR A 181 2.53 -6.60 13.10
C THR A 181 3.21 -7.61 14.02
N ASN A 182 4.40 -7.28 14.52
CA ASN A 182 5.17 -8.22 15.35
C ASN A 182 4.50 -8.44 16.71
N LYS A 183 4.05 -7.37 17.35
CA LYS A 183 3.40 -7.45 18.65
C LYS A 183 2.20 -8.39 18.66
N ILE A 184 1.26 -8.19 17.73
CA ILE A 184 0.05 -9.02 17.68
C ILE A 184 0.34 -10.46 17.23
N TRP A 185 1.38 -10.66 16.40
CA TRP A 185 1.81 -11.99 16.00
C TRP A 185 2.38 -12.77 17.20
N ASP A 186 3.25 -12.13 17.97
CA ASP A 186 3.83 -12.76 19.15
C ASP A 186 2.75 -13.11 20.18
N GLU A 187 1.81 -12.20 20.46
CA GLU A 187 0.69 -12.45 21.38
C GLU A 187 -0.20 -13.62 20.92
N PHE A 188 -0.52 -13.69 19.63
CA PHE A 188 -1.33 -14.76 19.08
C PHE A 188 -0.62 -16.11 19.14
N ARG A 189 0.65 -16.12 18.69
CA ARG A 189 1.49 -17.32 18.71
C ARG A 189 1.66 -17.87 20.12
N ASP A 190 1.92 -17.00 21.08
CA ASP A 190 2.17 -17.41 22.46
C ASP A 190 0.91 -18.01 23.09
N ALA A 191 -0.27 -17.44 22.86
CA ALA A 191 -1.55 -18.02 23.30
C ALA A 191 -1.82 -19.38 22.63
N CYS A 192 -1.56 -19.53 21.33
CA CYS A 192 -1.70 -20.80 20.63
C CYS A 192 -0.70 -21.85 21.15
N ASN A 193 0.55 -21.45 21.39
CA ASN A 193 1.58 -22.36 21.92
C ASN A 193 1.24 -22.82 23.35
N ALA A 194 0.77 -21.92 24.21
CA ALA A 194 0.33 -22.28 25.56
C ALA A 194 -0.75 -23.36 25.51
N PHE A 195 -1.78 -23.19 24.69
CA PHE A 195 -2.83 -24.19 24.51
C PHE A 195 -2.30 -25.53 24.00
N PHE A 196 -1.55 -25.54 22.89
CA PHE A 196 -1.09 -26.80 22.30
C PHE A 196 -0.02 -27.50 23.14
N ASN A 197 0.76 -26.80 23.96
CA ASN A 197 1.67 -27.41 24.93
C ASN A 197 0.88 -28.10 26.04
N ASN A 198 -0.11 -27.43 26.64
CA ASN A 198 -0.99 -27.98 27.65
C ASN A 198 -1.74 -29.23 27.13
N TYR A 199 -2.30 -29.15 25.92
CA TYR A 199 -2.92 -30.27 25.24
C TYR A 199 -1.97 -31.46 25.08
N ARG A 200 -0.73 -31.25 24.62
CA ARG A 200 0.27 -32.33 24.46
C ARG A 200 0.66 -32.96 25.76
N GLU A 201 0.94 -32.17 26.80
CA GLU A 201 1.32 -32.69 28.11
C GLU A 201 0.22 -33.59 28.69
N LYS A 202 -1.03 -33.14 28.67
CA LYS A 202 -2.15 -33.92 29.21
C LYS A 202 -2.55 -35.11 28.34
N SER A 203 -2.44 -34.99 27.02
CA SER A 203 -2.65 -36.13 26.11
C SER A 203 -1.58 -37.21 26.25
N ASN A 204 -0.31 -36.82 26.43
CA ASN A 204 0.79 -37.76 26.67
C ASN A 204 0.64 -38.46 28.04
N ALA A 205 0.28 -37.70 29.07
CA ALA A 205 0.00 -38.27 30.39
C ALA A 205 -1.15 -39.29 30.34
N SER A 206 -2.20 -39.00 29.58
CA SER A 206 -3.30 -39.94 29.35
C SER A 206 -2.86 -41.19 28.57
N THR A 207 -1.97 -41.02 27.58
CA THR A 207 -1.43 -42.16 26.81
C THR A 207 -0.51 -43.05 27.63
N ASP A 208 0.29 -42.48 28.51
CA ASP A 208 1.17 -43.26 29.40
C ASP A 208 0.34 -43.98 30.46
N ASN A 209 -0.69 -43.37 31.03
CA ASN A 209 -1.65 -44.04 31.90
C ASN A 209 -2.36 -45.19 31.18
N TRP A 210 -2.76 -45.05 29.94
CA TRP A 210 -3.38 -46.10 29.15
C TRP A 210 -2.43 -47.31 28.95
N LYS A 211 -1.16 -47.07 28.61
CA LYS A 211 -0.16 -48.14 28.45
C LYS A 211 0.09 -48.87 29.75
N GLU A 212 0.21 -48.16 30.83
CA GLU A 212 0.39 -48.71 32.17
C GLU A 212 -0.85 -49.52 32.58
N ASN A 213 -2.03 -49.01 32.41
CA ASN A 213 -3.29 -49.69 32.63
C ASN A 213 -3.40 -51.00 31.79
N TYR A 214 -3.01 -50.91 30.49
CA TYR A 214 -2.97 -52.11 29.64
C TYR A 214 -2.01 -53.15 30.15
N LYS A 215 -0.79 -52.78 30.55
CA LYS A 215 0.22 -53.66 31.09
C LYS A 215 -0.29 -54.33 32.38
N ASN A 216 -0.89 -53.55 33.28
CA ASN A 216 -1.39 -54.06 34.54
C ASN A 216 -2.59 -55.00 34.35
N LYS A 217 -3.52 -54.67 33.45
CA LYS A 217 -4.66 -55.55 33.12
C LYS A 217 -4.19 -56.86 32.45
N ARG A 218 -3.16 -56.76 31.59
CA ARG A 218 -2.59 -57.97 30.96
C ARG A 218 -1.91 -58.90 31.99
N ALA A 219 -1.20 -58.36 32.97
CA ALA A 219 -0.64 -59.12 34.06
C ALA A 219 -1.72 -59.87 34.86
N LEU A 220 -2.83 -59.19 35.18
CA LEU A 220 -3.96 -59.84 35.88
C LEU A 220 -4.61 -60.95 35.05
N LEU A 221 -4.64 -60.83 33.72
CA LEU A 221 -5.11 -61.91 32.85
C LEU A 221 -4.16 -63.10 32.82
N ASP A 222 -2.86 -62.85 32.87
CA ASP A 222 -1.86 -63.92 32.96
C ASP A 222 -1.92 -64.60 34.30
N ASP A 223 -2.11 -63.87 35.42
CA ASP A 223 -2.37 -64.39 36.71
C ASP A 223 -3.62 -65.28 36.80
N LEU A 224 -4.72 -64.81 36.14
CA LEU A 224 -5.96 -65.58 36.07
C LEU A 224 -5.81 -66.92 35.34
N LYS A 225 -4.92 -67.01 34.35
CA LYS A 225 -4.61 -68.27 33.63
C LYS A 225 -3.92 -69.27 34.47
N THR A 226 -3.27 -68.85 35.53
CA THR A 226 -2.52 -69.72 36.46
C THR A 226 -3.40 -70.28 37.59
N VAL A 227 -4.65 -69.87 37.71
CA VAL A 227 -5.59 -70.32 38.69
C VAL A 227 -6.07 -71.71 38.37
N THR A 228 -5.74 -72.68 39.23
CA THR A 228 -6.15 -74.09 39.12
C THR A 228 -7.31 -74.38 40.09
N ASN A 229 -7.95 -75.55 40.02
CA ASN A 229 -9.13 -75.90 40.76
C ASN A 229 -8.80 -76.39 42.18
N GLU A 230 -8.00 -75.57 42.91
CA GLU A 230 -7.53 -75.83 44.27
C GLU A 230 -8.26 -75.02 45.35
N GLU A 231 -8.15 -75.41 46.59
CA GLU A 231 -8.75 -74.72 47.76
C GLU A 231 -8.21 -73.25 47.77
N GLY A 232 -9.11 -72.24 47.80
CA GLY A 232 -8.72 -70.83 47.75
C GLY A 232 -8.78 -70.18 46.34
N SER A 233 -9.11 -70.92 45.29
CA SER A 233 -9.20 -70.40 43.89
C SER A 233 -10.27 -69.31 43.71
N ILE A 234 -11.37 -69.45 44.44
CA ILE A 234 -12.49 -68.46 44.37
C ILE A 234 -12.03 -67.10 44.92
N GLU A 235 -11.35 -67.11 46.07
CA GLU A 235 -10.82 -65.85 46.68
C GLU A 235 -9.80 -65.19 45.83
N LYS A 236 -8.97 -65.95 45.10
CA LYS A 236 -7.99 -65.42 44.17
C LYS A 236 -8.62 -64.81 42.98
N ILE A 237 -9.73 -65.37 42.41
CA ILE A 237 -10.52 -64.82 41.33
C ILE A 237 -11.18 -63.53 41.75
N GLU A 238 -11.77 -63.43 42.93
CA GLU A 238 -12.40 -62.19 43.45
C GLU A 238 -11.36 -61.11 43.71
N SER A 239 -10.16 -61.43 44.18
CA SER A 239 -9.07 -60.49 44.30
C SER A 239 -8.64 -59.92 42.95
N ILE A 240 -8.46 -60.77 41.93
CA ILE A 240 -8.12 -60.36 40.58
C ILE A 240 -9.22 -59.49 39.99
N LYS A 241 -10.49 -59.83 40.18
CA LYS A 241 -11.64 -59.01 39.73
C LYS A 241 -11.66 -57.64 40.35
N THR A 242 -11.38 -57.56 41.66
CA THR A 242 -11.30 -56.29 42.39
C THR A 242 -10.15 -55.43 41.86
N ALA A 243 -8.96 -56.03 41.70
CA ALA A 243 -7.79 -55.36 41.13
C ALA A 243 -8.07 -54.86 39.69
N TRP A 244 -8.75 -55.68 38.87
CA TRP A 244 -9.15 -55.28 37.49
C TRP A 244 -10.04 -54.05 37.44
N ASN A 245 -11.02 -53.98 38.36
CA ASN A 245 -11.96 -52.87 38.45
C ASN A 245 -11.31 -51.58 38.94
N ASN A 246 -10.24 -51.68 39.71
CA ASN A 246 -9.48 -50.52 40.22
C ASN A 246 -8.49 -49.97 39.17
N ILE A 247 -8.13 -50.69 38.12
CA ILE A 247 -7.31 -50.23 37.03
C ILE A 247 -8.20 -49.43 36.07
N GLY A 248 -7.79 -48.21 35.74
CA GLY A 248 -8.52 -47.30 34.84
C GLY A 248 -8.77 -47.87 33.42
N LYS A 249 -9.34 -47.05 32.56
CA LYS A 249 -9.61 -47.45 31.15
C LYS A 249 -8.32 -47.80 30.43
N VAL A 250 -8.40 -48.77 29.55
CA VAL A 250 -7.36 -49.19 28.58
C VAL A 250 -7.74 -48.73 27.20
#